data_af3c2c834791535b80083ae63fd4c5b8
#
_entry.id   af3c2c834791535b80083ae63fd4c5b8
#
_cell.length_a   1.000
_cell.length_b   1.000
_cell.length_c   1.000
_cell.angle_alpha   90.00
_cell.angle_beta   90.00
_cell.angle_gamma   90.00
#
_symmetry.space_group_name_H-M   'P 1'
#
loop_
_entity.id
_entity.type
_entity.pdbx_description
1 polymer ?
#
loop_
_entity_poly.entity_id
_entity_poly.type
_entity_poly.pdbx_seq_one_letter_code
_entity_poly.pdbx_strand_id
1 'polypeptide(L)'
;MKTIGSTLTKYMSSKGMGQLSDLIVIQDRYNPTLDYRYLMIPALMIILLILICGFLSSVNIVSEKENGSIEQINVTPVKKLTFVLAKLIPFWLIGIFVISIAMVVAWIIYGLTPAGSLGNIYLATILFILCISGFGVAIANLSDNVQQTMFVMFFFIVIFLLLSGLLTPISSMPDWAQKFTYILPPRYFIDVMRSVYLKGATFLELWHNFAALFLFVILFNALAALTYKKQG
;
A
#
# COMPACT_ATOMS: atom_id res chain seq x y z
N MET A 1 1.54 -16.89 -15.21
CA MET A 1 2.58 -17.64 -15.94
C MET A 1 2.41 -19.16 -15.90
N LYS A 2 1.86 -19.77 -14.83
CA LYS A 2 1.52 -21.21 -14.82
C LYS A 2 0.60 -21.67 -15.98
N THR A 3 -0.33 -20.82 -16.41
CA THR A 3 -1.29 -21.11 -17.49
C THR A 3 -0.63 -21.23 -18.86
N ILE A 4 0.39 -20.43 -19.18
CA ILE A 4 1.06 -20.49 -20.49
C ILE A 4 1.94 -21.73 -20.57
N GLY A 5 2.68 -22.06 -19.51
CA GLY A 5 3.50 -23.27 -19.45
C GLY A 5 2.67 -24.54 -19.54
N SER A 6 1.57 -24.62 -18.77
CA SER A 6 0.68 -25.79 -18.80
C SER A 6 -0.08 -25.95 -20.14
N THR A 7 -0.41 -24.85 -20.79
CA THR A 7 -1.06 -24.87 -22.12
C THR A 7 -0.06 -25.25 -23.21
N LEU A 8 1.18 -24.77 -23.13
CA LEU A 8 2.27 -25.14 -24.05
C LEU A 8 2.65 -26.62 -23.90
N THR A 9 2.79 -27.13 -22.65
CA THR A 9 3.06 -28.55 -22.38
C THR A 9 1.92 -29.43 -22.92
N LYS A 10 0.67 -29.03 -22.71
CA LYS A 10 -0.50 -29.77 -23.21
C LYS A 10 -0.59 -29.76 -24.72
N TYR A 11 -0.26 -28.65 -25.37
CA TYR A 11 -0.24 -28.51 -26.83
C TYR A 11 0.92 -29.31 -27.46
N MET A 12 2.09 -29.30 -26.85
CA MET A 12 3.26 -30.07 -27.31
C MET A 12 3.08 -31.58 -27.11
N SER A 13 2.48 -32.00 -25.98
CA SER A 13 2.12 -33.41 -25.73
C SER A 13 1.11 -33.92 -26.77
N SER A 14 0.13 -33.09 -27.18
CA SER A 14 -0.88 -33.47 -28.18
C SER A 14 -0.31 -33.61 -29.59
N LYS A 15 0.87 -33.04 -29.89
CA LYS A 15 1.56 -33.15 -31.19
C LYS A 15 2.68 -34.20 -31.23
N GLY A 16 2.79 -35.08 -30.21
CA GLY A 16 3.81 -36.12 -30.19
C GLY A 16 5.23 -35.61 -29.90
N MET A 17 5.40 -34.38 -29.48
CA MET A 17 6.67 -33.76 -29.07
C MET A 17 6.98 -33.95 -27.58
N GLY A 18 6.57 -35.09 -26.99
CA GLY A 18 6.69 -35.37 -25.57
C GLY A 18 8.12 -35.25 -25.01
N GLN A 19 9.14 -35.54 -25.82
CA GLN A 19 10.53 -35.39 -25.40
C GLN A 19 11.02 -33.93 -25.30
N LEU A 20 10.36 -32.97 -25.96
CA LEU A 20 10.68 -31.56 -25.87
C LEU A 20 10.02 -30.87 -24.66
N SER A 21 8.96 -31.46 -24.10
CA SER A 21 8.29 -30.92 -22.91
C SER A 21 9.18 -31.02 -21.66
N ASP A 22 10.07 -32.03 -21.59
CA ASP A 22 11.01 -32.21 -20.48
C ASP A 22 12.18 -31.24 -20.50
N LEU A 23 12.39 -30.53 -21.65
CA LEU A 23 13.39 -29.49 -21.79
C LEU A 23 12.90 -28.09 -21.36
N ILE A 24 11.59 -27.92 -21.14
CA ILE A 24 11.02 -26.66 -20.70
C ILE A 24 11.02 -26.63 -19.16
N VAL A 25 12.11 -26.23 -18.59
CA VAL A 25 12.22 -25.95 -17.15
C VAL A 25 11.64 -24.55 -16.88
N ILE A 26 10.46 -24.48 -16.31
CA ILE A 26 9.88 -23.22 -15.81
C ILE A 26 10.62 -22.87 -14.54
N GLN A 27 11.59 -21.98 -14.63
CA GLN A 27 12.33 -21.51 -13.48
C GLN A 27 11.77 -20.15 -13.04
N ASP A 28 11.19 -20.09 -11.86
CA ASP A 28 10.81 -18.83 -11.20
C ASP A 28 12.09 -18.14 -10.67
N ARG A 29 12.71 -17.32 -11.52
CA ARG A 29 14.03 -16.72 -11.31
C ARG A 29 14.19 -15.98 -9.97
N TYR A 30 13.10 -15.41 -9.44
CA TYR A 30 13.12 -14.58 -8.24
C TYR A 30 12.51 -15.26 -7.00
N ASN A 31 11.91 -16.43 -7.17
CA ASN A 31 11.41 -17.27 -6.09
C ASN A 31 11.45 -18.74 -6.52
N PRO A 32 12.65 -19.35 -6.60
CA PRO A 32 12.85 -20.71 -7.13
C PRO A 32 12.11 -21.76 -6.31
N THR A 33 11.94 -21.53 -5.00
CA THR A 33 11.28 -22.44 -4.06
C THR A 33 9.78 -22.23 -3.96
N LEU A 34 9.23 -21.19 -4.67
CA LEU A 34 7.83 -20.77 -4.55
C LEU A 34 7.44 -20.49 -3.09
N ASP A 35 8.40 -20.01 -2.30
CA ASP A 35 8.16 -19.69 -0.90
C ASP A 35 7.22 -18.48 -0.78
N TYR A 36 6.06 -18.73 -0.18
CA TYR A 36 5.01 -17.73 0.01
C TYR A 36 5.42 -16.56 0.92
N ARG A 37 6.43 -16.76 1.76
CA ARG A 37 6.95 -15.74 2.70
C ARG A 37 7.44 -14.50 1.97
N TYR A 38 8.11 -14.66 0.83
CA TYR A 38 8.58 -13.53 0.00
C TYR A 38 7.46 -12.62 -0.52
N LEU A 39 6.26 -13.15 -0.66
CA LEU A 39 5.09 -12.38 -1.09
C LEU A 39 4.33 -11.78 0.10
N MET A 40 4.24 -12.53 1.22
CA MET A 40 3.44 -12.14 2.37
C MET A 40 4.10 -11.07 3.24
N ILE A 41 5.41 -11.12 3.44
CA ILE A 41 6.10 -10.19 4.33
C ILE A 41 5.94 -8.73 3.85
N PRO A 42 6.22 -8.38 2.58
CA PRO A 42 5.92 -7.04 2.07
C PRO A 42 4.43 -6.68 2.17
N ALA A 43 3.53 -7.65 1.99
CA ALA A 43 2.10 -7.42 2.10
C ALA A 43 1.69 -7.03 3.54
N LEU A 44 2.21 -7.73 4.55
CA LEU A 44 1.95 -7.41 5.96
C LEU A 44 2.48 -6.02 6.33
N MET A 45 3.66 -5.64 5.83
CA MET A 45 4.22 -4.30 6.05
C MET A 45 3.28 -3.21 5.55
N ILE A 46 2.66 -3.40 4.38
CA ILE A 46 1.72 -2.43 3.80
C ILE A 46 0.44 -2.33 4.63
N ILE A 47 -0.09 -3.47 5.06
CA ILE A 47 -1.29 -3.50 5.91
C ILE A 47 -1.06 -2.72 7.21
N LEU A 48 0.10 -2.90 7.85
CA LEU A 48 0.46 -2.16 9.05
C LEU A 48 0.50 -0.65 8.80
N LEU A 49 1.05 -0.21 7.66
CA LEU A 49 1.06 1.21 7.30
C LEU A 49 -0.35 1.77 7.07
N ILE A 50 -1.22 1.01 6.40
CA ILE A 50 -2.61 1.42 6.17
C ILE A 50 -3.34 1.56 7.51
N LEU A 51 -3.15 0.62 8.43
CA LEU A 51 -3.78 0.64 9.75
C LEU A 51 -3.28 1.81 10.60
N ILE A 52 -1.96 2.04 10.66
CA ILE A 52 -1.39 3.06 11.54
C ILE A 52 -1.57 4.46 10.94
N CYS A 53 -1.15 4.65 9.69
CA CYS A 53 -1.10 5.98 9.09
C CYS A 53 -2.42 6.39 8.42
N GLY A 54 -3.27 5.44 8.04
CA GLY A 54 -4.59 5.69 7.49
C GLY A 54 -5.70 5.62 8.55
N PHE A 55 -5.93 4.41 9.09
CA PHE A 55 -7.05 4.16 9.98
C PHE A 55 -6.92 4.88 11.32
N LEU A 56 -5.83 4.66 12.08
CA LEU A 56 -5.68 5.27 13.40
C LEU A 56 -5.58 6.80 13.32
N SER A 57 -4.92 7.35 12.30
CA SER A 57 -4.85 8.79 12.12
C SER A 57 -6.22 9.41 11.82
N SER A 58 -7.06 8.76 10.99
CA SER A 58 -8.41 9.24 10.71
C SER A 58 -9.31 9.20 11.93
N VAL A 59 -9.26 8.09 12.69
CA VAL A 59 -10.00 7.95 13.95
C VAL A 59 -9.59 9.00 14.97
N ASN A 60 -8.28 9.28 15.09
CA ASN A 60 -7.79 10.32 15.99
C ASN A 60 -8.32 11.71 15.63
N ILE A 61 -8.34 12.06 14.34
CA ILE A 61 -8.85 13.37 13.88
C ILE A 61 -10.35 13.50 14.14
N VAL A 62 -11.14 12.46 13.85
CA VAL A 62 -12.59 12.48 14.08
C VAL A 62 -12.93 12.50 15.56
N SER A 63 -12.18 11.79 16.40
CA SER A 63 -12.35 11.84 17.85
C SER A 63 -12.19 13.27 18.40
N GLU A 64 -11.23 14.04 17.89
CA GLU A 64 -11.09 15.46 18.25
C GLU A 64 -12.27 16.31 17.77
N LYS A 65 -12.84 15.96 16.60
CA LYS A 65 -14.04 16.63 16.06
C LYS A 65 -15.26 16.32 16.94
N GLU A 66 -15.47 15.08 17.30
CA GLU A 66 -16.59 14.62 18.12
C GLU A 66 -16.55 15.18 19.54
N ASN A 67 -15.35 15.33 20.11
CA ASN A 67 -15.12 15.92 21.44
C ASN A 67 -15.20 17.46 21.44
N GLY A 68 -15.43 18.13 20.31
CA GLY A 68 -15.51 19.58 20.21
C GLY A 68 -14.17 20.32 20.32
N SER A 69 -13.04 19.58 20.36
CA SER A 69 -11.70 20.19 20.44
C SER A 69 -11.38 21.06 19.22
N ILE A 70 -11.94 20.71 18.04
CA ILE A 70 -11.75 21.48 16.80
C ILE A 70 -12.45 22.84 16.89
N GLU A 71 -13.59 22.95 17.58
CA GLU A 71 -14.31 24.20 17.80
C GLU A 71 -13.48 25.15 18.66
N GLN A 72 -12.85 24.64 19.71
CA GLN A 72 -11.94 25.41 20.57
C GLN A 72 -10.74 25.94 19.78
N ILE A 73 -10.22 25.16 18.81
CA ILE A 73 -9.11 25.60 17.97
C ILE A 73 -9.54 26.69 16.98
N ASN A 74 -10.78 26.68 16.52
CA ASN A 74 -11.32 27.68 15.59
C ASN A 74 -11.33 29.11 16.20
N VAL A 75 -11.37 29.24 17.53
CA VAL A 75 -11.29 30.53 18.23
C VAL A 75 -9.85 30.95 18.54
N THR A 76 -8.87 30.11 18.25
CA THR A 76 -7.45 30.42 18.41
C THR A 76 -6.83 30.88 17.08
N PRO A 77 -5.70 31.64 17.09
CA PRO A 77 -5.03 32.07 15.86
C PRO A 77 -4.28 30.95 15.13
N VAL A 78 -4.42 29.67 15.54
CA VAL A 78 -3.75 28.52 14.94
C VAL A 78 -4.35 28.20 13.59
N LYS A 79 -3.51 28.06 12.56
CA LYS A 79 -3.95 27.62 11.24
C LYS A 79 -4.38 26.15 11.30
N LYS A 80 -5.51 25.82 10.67
CA LYS A 80 -6.08 24.47 10.61
C LYS A 80 -5.10 23.42 10.07
N LEU A 81 -4.33 23.78 9.04
CA LEU A 81 -3.29 22.91 8.48
C LEU A 81 -2.23 22.55 9.54
N THR A 82 -1.83 23.50 10.37
CA THR A 82 -0.87 23.26 11.46
C THR A 82 -1.41 22.25 12.46
N PHE A 83 -2.70 22.35 12.79
CA PHE A 83 -3.35 21.37 13.67
C PHE A 83 -3.34 19.95 13.09
N VAL A 84 -3.81 19.82 11.83
CA VAL A 84 -3.85 18.52 11.15
C VAL A 84 -2.44 17.92 11.04
N LEU A 85 -1.45 18.71 10.64
CA LEU A 85 -0.06 18.24 10.55
C LEU A 85 0.49 17.82 11.92
N ALA A 86 0.22 18.58 12.98
CA ALA A 86 0.64 18.23 14.33
C ALA A 86 0.09 16.86 14.78
N LYS A 87 -1.12 16.50 14.33
CA LYS A 87 -1.72 15.19 14.60
C LYS A 87 -1.17 14.09 13.72
N LEU A 88 -0.80 14.38 12.46
CA LEU A 88 -0.31 13.38 11.51
C LEU A 88 1.16 13.03 11.70
N ILE A 89 2.01 14.00 12.07
CA ILE A 89 3.46 13.79 12.24
C ILE A 89 3.79 12.60 13.15
N PRO A 90 3.17 12.42 14.34
CA PRO A 90 3.42 11.25 15.16
C PRO A 90 3.15 9.93 14.46
N PHE A 91 2.04 9.83 13.70
CA PHE A 91 1.71 8.63 12.95
C PHE A 91 2.69 8.36 11.81
N TRP A 92 3.21 9.40 11.16
CA TRP A 92 4.25 9.26 10.14
C TRP A 92 5.55 8.71 10.71
N LEU A 93 5.98 9.23 11.86
CA LEU A 93 7.17 8.73 12.57
C LEU A 93 6.98 7.28 13.02
N ILE A 94 5.82 6.95 13.58
CA ILE A 94 5.47 5.58 13.97
C ILE A 94 5.45 4.67 12.72
N GLY A 95 4.90 5.10 11.61
CA GLY A 95 4.87 4.33 10.36
C GLY A 95 6.28 4.01 9.84
N ILE A 96 7.20 4.98 9.83
CA ILE A 96 8.61 4.77 9.45
C ILE A 96 9.30 3.80 10.43
N PHE A 97 9.03 3.94 11.72
CA PHE A 97 9.60 3.07 12.75
C PHE A 97 9.09 1.64 12.61
N VAL A 98 7.80 1.45 12.39
CA VAL A 98 7.17 0.13 12.21
C VAL A 98 7.71 -0.58 10.98
N ILE A 99 7.87 0.11 9.84
CA ILE A 99 8.46 -0.51 8.65
C ILE A 99 9.91 -0.92 8.90
N SER A 100 10.68 -0.12 9.65
CA SER A 100 12.06 -0.44 10.01
C SER A 100 12.12 -1.68 10.88
N ILE A 101 11.27 -1.78 11.91
CA ILE A 101 11.16 -2.97 12.76
C ILE A 101 10.73 -4.18 11.93
N ALA A 102 9.73 -4.03 11.06
CA ALA A 102 9.24 -5.12 10.24
C ALA A 102 10.34 -5.65 9.28
N MET A 103 11.20 -4.79 8.74
CA MET A 103 12.38 -5.21 7.96
C MET A 103 13.40 -5.96 8.82
N VAL A 104 13.68 -5.50 10.04
CA VAL A 104 14.58 -6.19 10.97
C VAL A 104 14.03 -7.56 11.36
N VAL A 105 12.74 -7.65 11.66
CA VAL A 105 12.07 -8.92 11.98
C VAL A 105 12.11 -9.88 10.77
N ALA A 106 11.87 -9.37 9.57
CA ALA A 106 11.97 -10.15 8.33
C ALA A 106 13.38 -10.72 8.14
N TRP A 107 14.41 -9.95 8.46
CA TRP A 107 15.79 -10.41 8.42
C TRP A 107 16.12 -11.47 9.48
N ILE A 108 15.76 -11.20 10.75
CA ILE A 108 16.12 -12.11 11.87
C ILE A 108 15.38 -13.44 11.78
N ILE A 109 14.06 -13.42 11.50
CA ILE A 109 13.22 -14.63 11.55
C ILE A 109 13.29 -15.41 10.23
N TYR A 110 13.31 -14.71 9.10
CA TYR A 110 13.18 -15.33 7.78
C TYR A 110 14.45 -15.24 6.92
N GLY A 111 15.50 -14.55 7.42
CA GLY A 111 16.73 -14.32 6.64
C GLY A 111 16.50 -13.44 5.39
N LEU A 112 15.37 -12.74 5.33
CA LEU A 112 14.97 -11.93 4.17
C LEU A 112 15.61 -10.56 4.23
N THR A 113 16.57 -10.30 3.34
CA THR A 113 17.15 -8.98 3.13
C THR A 113 16.67 -8.40 1.81
N PRO A 114 16.41 -7.09 1.72
CA PRO A 114 16.13 -6.44 0.44
C PRO A 114 17.30 -6.64 -0.53
N ALA A 115 17.03 -7.13 -1.74
CA ALA A 115 18.04 -7.26 -2.78
C ALA A 115 18.47 -5.91 -3.38
N GLY A 116 17.59 -4.89 -3.25
CA GLY A 116 17.81 -3.54 -3.77
C GLY A 116 18.08 -2.49 -2.69
N SER A 117 18.08 -1.21 -3.10
CA SER A 117 18.39 -0.08 -2.22
C SER A 117 17.31 0.14 -1.16
N LEU A 118 17.72 0.22 0.11
CA LEU A 118 16.87 0.65 1.23
C LEU A 118 16.28 2.05 1.00
N GLY A 119 17.02 2.95 0.33
CA GLY A 119 16.54 4.28 0.00
C GLY A 119 15.25 4.27 -0.81
N ASN A 120 15.11 3.33 -1.76
CA ASN A 120 13.89 3.18 -2.56
C ASN A 120 12.71 2.71 -1.71
N ILE A 121 12.94 1.83 -0.72
CA ILE A 121 11.92 1.38 0.21
C ILE A 121 11.43 2.53 1.07
N TYR A 122 12.34 3.29 1.68
CA TYR A 122 11.96 4.43 2.54
C TYR A 122 11.30 5.55 1.74
N LEU A 123 11.76 5.84 0.53
CA LEU A 123 11.12 6.83 -0.34
C LEU A 123 9.68 6.42 -0.68
N ALA A 124 9.47 5.17 -1.09
CA ALA A 124 8.13 4.65 -1.34
C ALA A 124 7.27 4.69 -0.06
N THR A 125 7.85 4.32 1.09
CA THR A 125 7.16 4.35 2.39
C THR A 125 6.70 5.76 2.74
N ILE A 126 7.55 6.77 2.59
CA ILE A 126 7.20 8.16 2.87
C ILE A 126 6.06 8.62 1.96
N LEU A 127 6.16 8.38 0.65
CA LEU A 127 5.09 8.72 -0.29
C LEU A 127 3.78 8.00 0.05
N PHE A 128 3.85 6.73 0.40
CA PHE A 128 2.68 5.95 0.75
C PHE A 128 2.03 6.42 2.06
N ILE A 129 2.82 6.72 3.10
CA ILE A 129 2.34 7.28 4.37
C ILE A 129 1.62 8.62 4.13
N LEU A 130 2.22 9.53 3.35
CA LEU A 130 1.61 10.81 3.01
C LEU A 130 0.31 10.64 2.21
N CYS A 131 0.27 9.67 1.30
CA CYS A 131 -0.89 9.34 0.50
C CYS A 131 -2.04 8.81 1.37
N ILE A 132 -1.75 7.77 2.19
CA ILE A 132 -2.80 7.09 2.97
C ILE A 132 -3.28 7.94 4.15
N SER A 133 -2.43 8.78 4.74
CA SER A 133 -2.83 9.73 5.77
C SER A 133 -3.71 10.83 5.20
N GLY A 134 -3.39 11.38 4.02
CA GLY A 134 -4.25 12.34 3.31
C GLY A 134 -5.62 11.75 2.99
N PHE A 135 -5.68 10.49 2.55
CA PHE A 135 -6.92 9.75 2.36
C PHE A 135 -7.70 9.63 3.69
N GLY A 136 -7.03 9.23 4.78
CA GLY A 136 -7.63 9.13 6.11
C GLY A 136 -8.22 10.46 6.60
N VAL A 137 -7.51 11.58 6.40
CA VAL A 137 -8.01 12.93 6.73
C VAL A 137 -9.24 13.28 5.90
N ALA A 138 -9.26 12.96 4.60
CA ALA A 138 -10.42 13.21 3.74
C ALA A 138 -11.66 12.46 4.25
N ILE A 139 -11.51 11.17 4.65
CA ILE A 139 -12.59 10.39 5.27
C ILE A 139 -13.03 11.01 6.59
N ALA A 140 -12.08 11.40 7.44
CA ALA A 140 -12.36 12.03 8.74
C ALA A 140 -13.16 13.32 8.59
N ASN A 141 -12.87 14.13 7.58
CA ASN A 141 -13.59 15.37 7.31
C ASN A 141 -15.05 15.11 6.87
N LEU A 142 -15.30 14.00 6.17
CA LEU A 142 -16.63 13.61 5.68
C LEU A 142 -17.46 12.84 6.71
N SER A 143 -16.84 12.37 7.78
CA SER A 143 -17.50 11.61 8.84
C SER A 143 -17.91 12.52 10.00
N ASP A 144 -19.04 12.22 10.62
CA ASP A 144 -19.58 12.99 11.73
C ASP A 144 -19.15 12.45 13.11
N ASN A 145 -18.86 11.15 13.18
CA ASN A 145 -18.47 10.47 14.41
C ASN A 145 -17.41 9.38 14.17
N VAL A 146 -16.79 8.94 15.27
CA VAL A 146 -15.75 7.91 15.28
C VAL A 146 -16.24 6.60 14.67
N GLN A 147 -17.46 6.19 15.03
CA GLN A 147 -18.02 4.91 14.56
C GLN A 147 -18.20 4.90 13.04
N GLN A 148 -18.73 5.97 12.46
CA GLN A 148 -18.86 6.13 11.00
C GLN A 148 -17.50 6.05 10.31
N THR A 149 -16.51 6.77 10.84
CA THR A 149 -15.14 6.74 10.31
C THR A 149 -14.55 5.34 10.32
N MET A 150 -14.72 4.59 11.42
CA MET A 150 -14.24 3.22 11.54
C MET A 150 -14.85 2.31 10.47
N PHE A 151 -16.17 2.37 10.25
CA PHE A 151 -16.85 1.56 9.24
C PHE A 151 -16.37 1.90 7.81
N VAL A 152 -16.32 3.20 7.49
CA VAL A 152 -15.87 3.64 6.15
C VAL A 152 -14.42 3.25 5.90
N MET A 153 -13.53 3.49 6.86
CA MET A 153 -12.11 3.13 6.73
C MET A 153 -11.93 1.61 6.63
N PHE A 154 -12.67 0.81 7.43
CA PHE A 154 -12.62 -0.65 7.34
C PHE A 154 -13.05 -1.15 5.97
N PHE A 155 -14.11 -0.59 5.39
CA PHE A 155 -14.55 -0.90 4.04
C PHE A 155 -13.43 -0.68 3.00
N PHE A 156 -12.74 0.47 3.07
CA PHE A 156 -11.63 0.75 2.18
C PHE A 156 -10.41 -0.14 2.43
N ILE A 157 -10.11 -0.49 3.69
CA ILE A 157 -9.04 -1.43 4.02
C ILE A 157 -9.30 -2.79 3.37
N VAL A 158 -10.52 -3.30 3.43
CA VAL A 158 -10.90 -4.57 2.77
C VAL A 158 -10.73 -4.47 1.26
N ILE A 159 -11.16 -3.38 0.62
CA ILE A 159 -10.95 -3.14 -0.80
C ILE A 159 -9.45 -3.11 -1.15
N PHE A 160 -8.66 -2.39 -0.38
CA PHE A 160 -7.20 -2.31 -0.58
C PHE A 160 -6.55 -3.68 -0.43
N LEU A 161 -6.97 -4.48 0.53
CA LEU A 161 -6.47 -5.84 0.77
C LEU A 161 -6.77 -6.78 -0.41
N LEU A 162 -8.00 -6.77 -0.90
CA LEU A 162 -8.46 -7.69 -1.93
C LEU A 162 -8.00 -7.29 -3.33
N LEU A 163 -8.05 -5.99 -3.67
CA LEU A 163 -7.85 -5.52 -5.05
C LEU A 163 -6.46 -4.95 -5.34
N SER A 164 -5.62 -4.70 -4.34
CA SER A 164 -4.27 -4.14 -4.58
C SER A 164 -3.23 -5.13 -5.07
N GLY A 165 -3.57 -6.42 -5.15
CA GLY A 165 -2.59 -7.45 -5.48
C GLY A 165 -1.81 -7.97 -4.28
N LEU A 166 -2.23 -7.61 -3.05
CA LEU A 166 -1.58 -8.05 -1.80
C LEU A 166 -1.70 -9.56 -1.60
N LEU A 167 -2.93 -10.08 -1.64
CA LEU A 167 -3.25 -11.48 -1.39
C LEU A 167 -3.30 -12.30 -2.68
N THR A 168 -3.88 -11.76 -3.73
CA THR A 168 -4.06 -12.45 -5.01
C THR A 168 -3.33 -11.70 -6.12
N PRO A 169 -2.59 -12.38 -7.01
CA PRO A 169 -1.95 -11.73 -8.15
C PRO A 169 -2.98 -11.00 -9.02
N ILE A 170 -2.68 -9.76 -9.41
CA ILE A 170 -3.59 -8.95 -10.25
C ILE A 170 -3.92 -9.66 -11.56
N SER A 171 -2.96 -10.41 -12.12
CA SER A 171 -3.15 -11.18 -13.37
C SER A 171 -4.19 -12.30 -13.28
N SER A 172 -4.58 -12.72 -12.07
CA SER A 172 -5.62 -13.75 -11.85
C SER A 172 -7.00 -13.15 -11.61
N MET A 173 -7.11 -11.82 -11.55
CA MET A 173 -8.37 -11.12 -11.37
C MET A 173 -9.11 -10.96 -12.70
N PRO A 174 -10.47 -10.82 -12.70
CA PRO A 174 -11.25 -10.46 -13.88
C PRO A 174 -10.81 -9.09 -14.45
N ASP A 175 -10.99 -8.87 -15.74
CA ASP A 175 -10.52 -7.65 -16.43
C ASP A 175 -11.03 -6.34 -15.82
N TRP A 176 -12.28 -6.33 -15.37
CA TRP A 176 -12.86 -5.16 -14.69
C TRP A 176 -12.15 -4.84 -13.40
N ALA A 177 -11.80 -5.86 -12.60
CA ALA A 177 -11.09 -5.70 -11.33
C ALA A 177 -9.65 -5.23 -11.58
N GLN A 178 -8.96 -5.78 -12.60
CA GLN A 178 -7.63 -5.33 -12.99
C GLN A 178 -7.59 -3.83 -13.33
N LYS A 179 -8.61 -3.33 -14.07
CA LYS A 179 -8.72 -1.91 -14.37
C LYS A 179 -8.96 -1.07 -13.12
N PHE A 180 -9.78 -1.55 -12.19
CA PHE A 180 -10.05 -0.85 -10.94
C PHE A 180 -8.81 -0.72 -10.05
N THR A 181 -7.90 -1.70 -10.08
CA THR A 181 -6.67 -1.67 -9.28
C THR A 181 -5.76 -0.47 -9.59
N TYR A 182 -5.85 0.14 -10.79
CA TYR A 182 -5.06 1.33 -11.16
C TYR A 182 -5.37 2.57 -10.30
N ILE A 183 -6.57 2.62 -9.70
CA ILE A 183 -7.01 3.73 -8.85
C ILE A 183 -6.56 3.52 -7.39
N LEU A 184 -5.95 2.38 -7.07
CA LEU A 184 -5.61 2.01 -5.70
C LEU A 184 -4.11 2.26 -5.41
N PRO A 185 -3.76 3.17 -4.50
CA PRO A 185 -2.37 3.46 -4.14
C PRO A 185 -1.58 2.25 -3.63
N PRO A 186 -2.17 1.32 -2.82
CA PRO A 186 -1.45 0.15 -2.35
C PRO A 186 -0.88 -0.73 -3.46
N ARG A 187 -1.51 -0.75 -4.66
CA ARG A 187 -0.99 -1.47 -5.82
C ARG A 187 0.44 -1.05 -6.18
N TYR A 188 0.67 0.25 -6.28
CA TYR A 188 1.96 0.80 -6.67
C TYR A 188 3.02 0.58 -5.59
N PHE A 189 2.61 0.72 -4.33
CA PHE A 189 3.51 0.50 -3.22
C PHE A 189 3.91 -0.98 -3.08
N ILE A 190 2.97 -1.94 -3.22
CA ILE A 190 3.30 -3.37 -3.19
C ILE A 190 4.24 -3.77 -4.34
N ASP A 191 4.04 -3.16 -5.51
CA ASP A 191 4.89 -3.42 -6.67
C ASP A 191 6.32 -2.93 -6.45
N VAL A 192 6.50 -1.72 -5.87
CA VAL A 192 7.81 -1.22 -5.44
C VAL A 192 8.43 -2.16 -4.41
N MET A 193 7.70 -2.48 -3.34
CA MET A 193 8.21 -3.33 -2.25
C MET A 193 8.66 -4.69 -2.77
N ARG A 194 7.85 -5.37 -3.58
CA ARG A 194 8.21 -6.68 -4.16
C ARG A 194 9.38 -6.58 -5.14
N SER A 195 9.41 -5.54 -5.95
CA SER A 195 10.47 -5.36 -6.94
C SER A 195 11.81 -5.06 -6.28
N VAL A 196 11.83 -4.26 -5.22
CA VAL A 196 13.07 -3.96 -4.47
C VAL A 196 13.51 -5.19 -3.66
N TYR A 197 12.59 -5.86 -2.95
CA TYR A 197 12.93 -7.03 -2.12
C TYR A 197 13.40 -8.23 -2.95
N LEU A 198 12.72 -8.52 -4.07
CA LEU A 198 12.94 -9.77 -4.82
C LEU A 198 13.87 -9.60 -6.01
N LYS A 199 13.80 -8.43 -6.68
CA LYS A 199 14.51 -8.21 -7.95
C LYS A 199 15.69 -7.27 -7.82
N GLY A 200 15.83 -6.55 -6.69
CA GLY A 200 16.83 -5.51 -6.55
C GLY A 200 16.62 -4.33 -7.48
N ALA A 201 15.36 -4.05 -7.86
CA ALA A 201 15.03 -3.04 -8.86
C ALA A 201 15.54 -1.65 -8.46
N THR A 202 16.04 -0.92 -9.46
CA THR A 202 16.55 0.43 -9.32
C THR A 202 15.43 1.47 -9.36
N PHE A 203 15.73 2.71 -8.92
CA PHE A 203 14.76 3.80 -8.97
C PHE A 203 14.24 4.07 -10.39
N LEU A 204 15.12 4.00 -11.40
CA LEU A 204 14.76 4.24 -12.80
C LEU A 204 13.78 3.22 -13.35
N GLU A 205 13.83 1.97 -12.88
CA GLU A 205 12.88 0.93 -13.28
C GLU A 205 11.52 1.12 -12.64
N LEU A 206 11.47 1.78 -11.47
CA LEU A 206 10.27 1.97 -10.65
C LEU A 206 9.68 3.38 -10.72
N TRP A 207 10.22 4.25 -11.58
CA TRP A 207 9.83 5.65 -11.61
C TRP A 207 8.33 5.88 -11.83
N HIS A 208 7.68 5.02 -12.63
CA HIS A 208 6.24 5.08 -12.86
C HIS A 208 5.44 4.87 -11.56
N ASN A 209 5.88 3.93 -10.71
CA ASN A 209 5.24 3.64 -9.44
C ASN A 209 5.43 4.81 -8.45
N PHE A 210 6.63 5.41 -8.41
CA PHE A 210 6.89 6.60 -7.61
C PHE A 210 6.07 7.79 -8.08
N ALA A 211 5.99 8.02 -9.41
CA ALA A 211 5.18 9.09 -9.99
C ALA A 211 3.69 8.91 -9.69
N ALA A 212 3.17 7.69 -9.79
CA ALA A 212 1.79 7.38 -9.43
C ALA A 212 1.52 7.63 -7.95
N LEU A 213 2.40 7.15 -7.04
CA LEU A 213 2.27 7.43 -5.61
C LEU A 213 2.29 8.92 -5.31
N PHE A 214 3.19 9.68 -5.94
CA PHE A 214 3.25 11.12 -5.78
C PHE A 214 1.99 11.84 -6.27
N LEU A 215 1.42 11.38 -7.39
CA LEU A 215 0.14 11.89 -7.88
C LEU A 215 -0.99 11.64 -6.86
N PHE A 216 -1.05 10.44 -6.26
CA PHE A 216 -2.03 10.14 -5.20
C PHE A 216 -1.80 10.97 -3.93
N VAL A 217 -0.55 11.27 -3.57
CA VAL A 217 -0.25 12.20 -2.47
C VAL A 217 -0.90 13.56 -2.75
N ILE A 218 -0.71 14.12 -3.94
CA ILE A 218 -1.32 15.41 -4.30
C ILE A 218 -2.85 15.30 -4.28
N LEU A 219 -3.41 14.27 -4.91
CA LEU A 219 -4.85 14.08 -5.04
C LEU A 219 -5.54 13.97 -3.67
N PHE A 220 -5.06 13.10 -2.79
CA PHE A 220 -5.73 12.86 -1.50
C PHE A 220 -5.51 13.99 -0.50
N ASN A 221 -4.34 14.64 -0.50
CA ASN A 221 -4.13 15.81 0.35
C ASN A 221 -4.92 17.04 -0.17
N ALA A 222 -5.10 17.19 -1.49
CA ALA A 222 -5.99 18.19 -2.05
C ALA A 222 -7.45 17.90 -1.68
N LEU A 223 -7.90 16.64 -1.77
CA LEU A 223 -9.24 16.25 -1.31
C LEU A 223 -9.41 16.52 0.20
N ALA A 224 -8.42 16.19 1.02
CA ALA A 224 -8.45 16.49 2.44
C ALA A 224 -8.59 17.99 2.72
N ALA A 225 -7.88 18.83 1.96
CA ALA A 225 -7.97 20.28 2.08
C ALA A 225 -9.33 20.84 1.63
N LEU A 226 -9.89 20.29 0.54
CA LEU A 226 -11.18 20.71 -0.02
C LEU A 226 -12.37 20.26 0.83
N THR A 227 -12.28 19.06 1.41
CA THR A 227 -13.35 18.51 2.28
C THR A 227 -13.35 19.10 3.68
N TYR A 228 -12.31 19.85 4.03
CA TYR A 228 -12.24 20.52 5.32
C TYR A 228 -13.25 21.69 5.37
N LYS A 229 -14.51 21.40 5.72
CA LYS A 229 -15.55 22.41 5.92
C LYS A 229 -15.30 23.19 7.21
N LYS A 230 -15.42 24.51 7.14
CA LYS A 230 -15.61 25.35 8.31
C LYS A 230 -17.00 25.01 8.86
N GLN A 231 -17.07 24.31 9.98
CA GLN A 231 -18.33 24.27 10.75
C GLN A 231 -18.41 25.65 11.41
N GLY A 232 -19.25 26.50 10.84
CA GLY A 232 -19.65 27.78 11.41
C GLY A 232 -20.95 27.62 12.15
#